data_d568f8aa214378b7d25bc073dfc3dace
#
_entry.id   d568f8aa214378b7d25bc073dfc3dace
#
_cell.length_a   1.000
_cell.length_b   1.000
_cell.length_c   1.000
_cell.angle_alpha   90.00
_cell.angle_beta   90.00
_cell.angle_gamma   90.00
#
_symmetry.space_group_name_H-M   'P 1'
#
loop_
_entity.id
_entity.type
_entity.pdbx_description
1 polymer ?
#
loop_
_entity_poly.entity_id
_entity_poly.type
_entity_poly.pdbx_seq_one_letter_code
_entity_poly.pdbx_strand_id
1 'polypeptide(L)'
;EHGDQVELGNATFLQLLQSPQRNVRRAAFGQYYQQFQAHENTLAATLSGSIHNDVYYARARGYESSLAAALFPDNVPPAVYDNLIQAVRGRLPAVHRYYDLRRRKMRLKDIHHYDTYVPILTQLTSTRTWDEAVALVIDSLQPLGGEYTSALAGGLGGRWCDRYPNRGKQSGAFSSGSYDGDPYILMNYKPEVLEDVFTLAHEAGHSM
;
A
#
# COMPACT_ATOMS: atom_id res chain seq x y z
N GLU A 1 -13.92 -1.51 22.85
CA GLU A 1 -13.50 -2.17 24.11
C GLU A 1 -14.57 -2.07 25.21
N HIS A 2 -15.51 -1.15 25.08
CA HIS A 2 -16.59 -0.92 26.08
C HIS A 2 -18.00 -1.14 25.51
N GLY A 3 -18.14 -1.93 24.43
CA GLY A 3 -19.44 -2.20 23.82
C GLY A 3 -19.90 -1.12 22.83
N ASP A 4 -19.07 -0.13 22.54
CA ASP A 4 -19.39 0.92 21.57
C ASP A 4 -19.41 0.32 20.15
N GLN A 5 -20.42 0.70 19.39
CA GLN A 5 -20.49 0.35 17.97
C GLN A 5 -19.50 1.21 17.18
N VAL A 6 -18.63 0.54 16.42
CA VAL A 6 -17.67 1.20 15.53
C VAL A 6 -18.08 0.91 14.09
N GLU A 7 -18.23 1.95 13.29
CA GLU A 7 -18.45 1.79 11.86
C GLU A 7 -17.23 1.16 11.19
N LEU A 8 -17.44 0.04 10.49
CA LEU A 8 -16.37 -0.74 9.89
C LEU A 8 -16.15 -0.31 8.42
N GLY A 9 -15.33 0.71 8.23
CA GLY A 9 -14.83 1.13 6.91
C GLY A 9 -13.36 0.72 6.70
N ASN A 10 -12.79 1.02 5.53
CA ASN A 10 -11.40 0.66 5.22
C ASN A 10 -10.38 1.19 6.24
N ALA A 11 -10.53 2.43 6.67
CA ALA A 11 -9.61 3.06 7.62
C ALA A 11 -9.73 2.44 9.02
N THR A 12 -10.97 2.25 9.52
CA THR A 12 -11.23 1.65 10.83
C THR A 12 -10.88 0.16 10.86
N PHE A 13 -11.04 -0.55 9.74
CA PHE A 13 -10.62 -1.94 9.61
C PHE A 13 -9.12 -2.12 9.87
N LEU A 14 -8.26 -1.35 9.21
CA LEU A 14 -6.81 -1.41 9.41
C LEU A 14 -6.42 -1.04 10.86
N GLN A 15 -7.07 -0.04 11.44
CA GLN A 15 -6.85 0.34 12.82
C GLN A 15 -7.21 -0.79 13.79
N LEU A 16 -8.34 -1.46 13.58
CA LEU A 16 -8.78 -2.59 14.40
C LEU A 16 -7.86 -3.81 14.25
N LEU A 17 -7.24 -4.03 13.08
CA LEU A 17 -6.24 -5.08 12.89
C LEU A 17 -4.92 -4.83 13.65
N GLN A 18 -4.65 -3.60 14.05
CA GLN A 18 -3.50 -3.26 14.90
C GLN A 18 -3.79 -3.39 16.40
N SER A 19 -5.04 -3.65 16.80
CA SER A 19 -5.41 -3.83 18.21
C SER A 19 -4.55 -4.91 18.88
N PRO A 20 -4.06 -4.70 20.11
CA PRO A 20 -3.38 -5.73 20.88
C PRO A 20 -4.30 -6.91 21.22
N GLN A 21 -5.60 -6.69 21.26
CA GLN A 21 -6.61 -7.71 21.58
C GLN A 21 -6.95 -8.58 20.37
N ARG A 22 -6.58 -9.86 20.42
CA ARG A 22 -6.78 -10.80 19.30
C ARG A 22 -8.25 -11.01 18.90
N ASN A 23 -9.16 -11.00 19.88
CA ASN A 23 -10.59 -11.12 19.64
C ASN A 23 -11.15 -9.94 18.83
N VAL A 24 -10.68 -8.72 19.08
CA VAL A 24 -11.05 -7.51 18.32
C VAL A 24 -10.60 -7.66 16.85
N ARG A 25 -9.34 -8.02 16.62
CA ARG A 25 -8.81 -8.24 15.26
C ARG A 25 -9.59 -9.31 14.50
N ARG A 26 -9.85 -10.44 15.16
CA ARG A 26 -10.61 -11.56 14.59
C ARG A 26 -12.03 -11.15 14.22
N ALA A 27 -12.72 -10.43 15.12
CA ALA A 27 -14.07 -9.95 14.89
C ALA A 27 -14.13 -8.96 13.72
N ALA A 28 -13.23 -7.97 13.70
CA ALA A 28 -13.12 -7.00 12.61
C ALA A 28 -12.87 -7.69 11.26
N PHE A 29 -11.92 -8.63 11.21
CA PHE A 29 -11.61 -9.40 10.02
C PHE A 29 -12.83 -10.20 9.52
N GLY A 30 -13.48 -10.94 10.42
CA GLY A 30 -14.65 -11.74 10.05
C GLY A 30 -15.81 -10.89 9.51
N GLN A 31 -16.15 -9.80 10.21
CA GLN A 31 -17.24 -8.91 9.79
C GLN A 31 -16.93 -8.17 8.48
N TYR A 32 -15.69 -7.74 8.29
CA TYR A 32 -15.27 -7.06 7.06
C TYR A 32 -15.41 -7.98 5.85
N TYR A 33 -14.86 -9.20 5.92
CA TYR A 33 -14.92 -10.14 4.79
C TYR A 33 -16.30 -10.77 4.59
N GLN A 34 -17.15 -10.81 5.63
CA GLN A 34 -18.54 -11.23 5.49
C GLN A 34 -19.32 -10.35 4.49
N GLN A 35 -19.01 -9.06 4.40
CA GLN A 35 -19.61 -8.17 3.40
C GLN A 35 -19.21 -8.57 1.97
N PHE A 36 -17.95 -8.95 1.76
CA PHE A 36 -17.51 -9.43 0.44
C PHE A 36 -18.17 -10.77 0.09
N GLN A 37 -18.30 -11.68 1.06
CA GLN A 37 -19.01 -12.96 0.87
C GLN A 37 -20.49 -12.76 0.50
N ALA A 38 -21.14 -11.76 1.08
CA ALA A 38 -22.52 -11.42 0.75
C ALA A 38 -22.68 -10.96 -0.72
N HIS A 39 -21.61 -10.52 -1.36
CA HIS A 39 -21.57 -10.05 -2.74
C HIS A 39 -20.74 -10.94 -3.68
N GLU A 40 -20.41 -12.19 -3.29
CA GLU A 40 -19.46 -13.02 -4.03
C GLU A 40 -19.84 -13.24 -5.50
N ASN A 41 -21.13 -13.45 -5.79
CA ASN A 41 -21.60 -13.65 -7.17
C ASN A 41 -21.42 -12.39 -8.02
N THR A 42 -21.67 -11.20 -7.46
CA THR A 42 -21.46 -9.94 -8.14
C THR A 42 -19.96 -9.70 -8.38
N LEU A 43 -19.12 -9.96 -7.38
CA LEU A 43 -17.68 -9.83 -7.49
C LEU A 43 -17.11 -10.82 -8.52
N ALA A 44 -17.58 -12.06 -8.52
CA ALA A 44 -17.18 -13.06 -9.50
C ALA A 44 -17.60 -12.66 -10.92
N ALA A 45 -18.83 -12.14 -11.10
CA ALA A 45 -19.32 -11.68 -12.40
C ALA A 45 -18.53 -10.47 -12.93
N THR A 46 -18.22 -9.51 -12.08
CA THR A 46 -17.41 -8.32 -12.46
C THR A 46 -15.97 -8.71 -12.82
N LEU A 47 -15.34 -9.59 -12.05
CA LEU A 47 -14.03 -10.12 -12.37
C LEU A 47 -14.03 -10.90 -13.68
N SER A 48 -15.02 -11.78 -13.88
CA SER A 48 -15.19 -12.53 -15.12
C SER A 48 -15.37 -11.59 -16.32
N GLY A 49 -16.17 -10.54 -16.17
CA GLY A 49 -16.37 -9.51 -17.20
C GLY A 49 -15.06 -8.80 -17.57
N SER A 50 -14.26 -8.43 -16.59
CA SER A 50 -12.94 -7.84 -16.81
C SER A 50 -12.01 -8.78 -17.59
N ILE A 51 -11.91 -10.06 -17.16
CA ILE A 51 -11.09 -11.07 -17.84
C ILE A 51 -11.55 -11.27 -19.30
N HIS A 52 -12.87 -11.39 -19.54
CA HIS A 52 -13.40 -11.53 -20.88
C HIS A 52 -13.08 -10.31 -21.76
N ASN A 53 -13.12 -9.12 -21.19
CA ASN A 53 -12.75 -7.89 -21.89
C ASN A 53 -11.26 -7.92 -22.31
N ASP A 54 -10.36 -8.31 -21.43
CA ASP A 54 -8.94 -8.45 -21.73
C ASP A 54 -8.70 -9.50 -22.83
N VAL A 55 -9.38 -10.63 -22.75
CA VAL A 55 -9.31 -11.69 -23.79
C VAL A 55 -9.84 -11.19 -25.11
N TYR A 56 -10.95 -10.44 -25.11
CA TYR A 56 -11.52 -9.85 -26.31
C TYR A 56 -10.53 -8.90 -26.99
N TYR A 57 -9.97 -7.95 -26.26
CA TYR A 57 -9.01 -6.98 -26.80
C TYR A 57 -7.73 -7.63 -27.30
N ALA A 58 -7.21 -8.63 -26.57
CA ALA A 58 -6.04 -9.37 -27.00
C ALA A 58 -6.28 -10.05 -28.36
N ARG A 59 -7.41 -10.76 -28.51
CA ARG A 59 -7.81 -11.42 -29.76
C ARG A 59 -8.06 -10.44 -30.89
N ALA A 60 -8.81 -9.36 -30.64
CA ALA A 60 -9.14 -8.35 -31.63
C ALA A 60 -7.91 -7.65 -32.20
N ARG A 61 -6.83 -7.57 -31.43
CA ARG A 61 -5.54 -6.95 -31.82
C ARG A 61 -4.48 -7.97 -32.26
N GLY A 62 -4.81 -9.24 -32.33
CA GLY A 62 -3.92 -10.31 -32.81
C GLY A 62 -2.83 -10.73 -31.84
N TYR A 63 -2.97 -10.48 -30.54
CA TYR A 63 -2.05 -11.00 -29.54
C TYR A 63 -2.33 -12.47 -29.23
N GLU A 64 -1.26 -13.23 -28.96
CA GLU A 64 -1.35 -14.65 -28.61
C GLU A 64 -2.13 -14.90 -27.29
N SER A 65 -2.07 -13.96 -26.35
CA SER A 65 -2.75 -14.05 -25.06
C SER A 65 -3.01 -12.67 -24.45
N SER A 66 -3.86 -12.60 -23.44
CA SER A 66 -4.05 -11.38 -22.62
C SER A 66 -2.77 -10.96 -21.94
N LEU A 67 -1.93 -11.91 -21.49
CA LEU A 67 -0.61 -11.62 -20.92
C LEU A 67 0.30 -10.94 -21.95
N ALA A 68 0.38 -11.49 -23.17
CA ALA A 68 1.19 -10.87 -24.23
C ALA A 68 0.72 -9.44 -24.55
N ALA A 69 -0.61 -9.22 -24.59
CA ALA A 69 -1.19 -7.89 -24.78
C ALA A 69 -0.83 -6.92 -23.63
N ALA A 70 -0.87 -7.39 -22.38
CA ALA A 70 -0.56 -6.59 -21.20
C ALA A 70 0.92 -6.19 -21.11
N LEU A 71 1.82 -7.07 -21.55
CA LEU A 71 3.28 -6.84 -21.52
C LEU A 71 3.82 -6.04 -22.71
N PHE A 72 3.03 -5.92 -23.78
CA PHE A 72 3.44 -5.29 -25.02
C PHE A 72 3.81 -3.80 -24.90
N PRO A 73 3.01 -2.95 -24.21
CA PRO A 73 3.31 -1.52 -24.09
C PRO A 73 4.68 -1.23 -23.47
N ASP A 74 5.10 -2.07 -22.53
CA ASP A 74 6.37 -1.92 -21.81
C ASP A 74 7.51 -2.73 -22.42
N ASN A 75 7.23 -3.42 -23.54
CA ASN A 75 8.17 -4.31 -24.24
C ASN A 75 8.81 -5.36 -23.29
N VAL A 76 8.02 -5.93 -22.40
CA VAL A 76 8.46 -6.93 -21.43
C VAL A 76 8.26 -8.34 -22.01
N PRO A 77 9.32 -9.16 -22.14
CA PRO A 77 9.18 -10.55 -22.54
C PRO A 77 8.37 -11.37 -21.51
N PRO A 78 7.47 -12.29 -21.92
CA PRO A 78 6.73 -13.16 -21.00
C PRO A 78 7.61 -13.92 -20.02
N ALA A 79 8.84 -14.30 -20.43
CA ALA A 79 9.81 -14.96 -19.57
C ALA A 79 10.21 -14.15 -18.32
N VAL A 80 10.16 -12.81 -18.39
CA VAL A 80 10.43 -11.93 -17.22
C VAL A 80 9.31 -12.08 -16.20
N TYR A 81 8.06 -12.12 -16.66
CA TYR A 81 6.88 -12.34 -15.80
C TYR A 81 6.95 -13.72 -15.12
N ASP A 82 7.22 -14.78 -15.88
CA ASP A 82 7.35 -16.15 -15.35
C ASP A 82 8.51 -16.27 -14.37
N ASN A 83 9.67 -15.68 -14.68
CA ASN A 83 10.81 -15.64 -13.78
C ASN A 83 10.53 -14.90 -12.48
N LEU A 84 9.78 -13.80 -12.52
CA LEU A 84 9.38 -13.09 -11.30
C LEU A 84 8.58 -14.01 -10.37
N ILE A 85 7.58 -14.71 -10.93
CA ILE A 85 6.76 -15.67 -10.17
C ILE A 85 7.63 -16.79 -9.57
N GLN A 86 8.54 -17.36 -10.36
CA GLN A 86 9.43 -18.42 -9.90
C GLN A 86 10.39 -17.92 -8.81
N ALA A 87 10.98 -16.75 -8.97
CA ALA A 87 11.88 -16.14 -8.00
C ALA A 87 11.17 -15.88 -6.66
N VAL A 88 9.96 -15.32 -6.68
CA VAL A 88 9.15 -15.08 -5.48
C VAL A 88 8.80 -16.41 -4.81
N ARG A 89 8.30 -17.40 -5.57
CA ARG A 89 7.94 -18.72 -5.04
C ARG A 89 9.16 -19.42 -4.42
N GLY A 90 10.33 -19.32 -5.04
CA GLY A 90 11.59 -19.88 -4.52
C GLY A 90 12.04 -19.22 -3.20
N ARG A 91 11.54 -18.02 -2.87
CA ARG A 91 11.87 -17.29 -1.65
C ARG A 91 10.75 -17.29 -0.59
N LEU A 92 9.62 -17.92 -0.84
CA LEU A 92 8.53 -18.07 0.16
C LEU A 92 9.01 -18.63 1.52
N PRO A 93 10.00 -19.54 1.62
CA PRO A 93 10.52 -19.95 2.91
C PRO A 93 11.05 -18.81 3.79
N ALA A 94 11.54 -17.71 3.21
CA ALA A 94 11.94 -16.52 3.96
C ALA A 94 10.73 -15.78 4.56
N VAL A 95 9.66 -15.67 3.77
CA VAL A 95 8.39 -15.07 4.21
C VAL A 95 7.77 -15.93 5.33
N HIS A 96 7.76 -17.26 5.18
CA HIS A 96 7.24 -18.17 6.19
C HIS A 96 8.04 -18.05 7.51
N ARG A 97 9.39 -17.93 7.45
CA ARG A 97 10.22 -17.70 8.65
C ARG A 97 9.88 -16.38 9.34
N TYR A 98 9.60 -15.33 8.57
CA TYR A 98 9.19 -14.05 9.12
C TYR A 98 7.85 -14.17 9.88
N TYR A 99 6.84 -14.80 9.28
CA TYR A 99 5.56 -15.01 9.96
C TYR A 99 5.65 -15.95 11.15
N ASP A 100 6.53 -16.97 11.12
CA ASP A 100 6.80 -17.81 12.28
C ASP A 100 7.50 -17.03 13.42
N LEU A 101 8.42 -16.12 13.06
CA LEU A 101 9.02 -15.20 14.04
C LEU A 101 7.94 -14.32 14.70
N ARG A 102 7.04 -13.74 13.91
CA ARG A 102 5.89 -12.96 14.41
C ARG A 102 5.05 -13.80 15.37
N ARG A 103 4.63 -15.00 14.92
CA ARG A 103 3.85 -15.93 15.74
C ARG A 103 4.49 -16.19 17.10
N ARG A 104 5.78 -16.50 17.13
CA ARG A 104 6.54 -16.75 18.36
C ARG A 104 6.65 -15.52 19.24
N LYS A 105 6.95 -14.34 18.67
CA LYS A 105 7.06 -13.08 19.41
C LYS A 105 5.71 -12.67 20.02
N MET A 106 4.62 -12.89 19.33
CA MET A 106 3.26 -12.65 19.82
C MET A 106 2.73 -13.77 20.73
N ARG A 107 3.51 -14.84 20.98
CA ARG A 107 3.15 -16.02 21.79
C ARG A 107 1.84 -16.68 21.34
N LEU A 108 1.63 -16.74 20.02
CA LEU A 108 0.46 -17.35 19.42
C LEU A 108 0.72 -18.84 19.13
N LYS A 109 -0.29 -19.69 19.32
CA LYS A 109 -0.27 -21.09 18.90
C LYS A 109 -0.26 -21.19 17.37
N ASP A 110 -1.07 -20.37 16.72
CA ASP A 110 -1.25 -20.24 15.28
C ASP A 110 -1.32 -18.76 14.88
N ILE A 111 -0.94 -18.44 13.67
CA ILE A 111 -1.03 -17.09 13.12
C ILE A 111 -2.07 -17.06 11.98
N HIS A 112 -2.91 -16.06 12.00
CA HIS A 112 -3.94 -15.81 10.98
C HIS A 112 -3.71 -14.46 10.31
N HIS A 113 -4.38 -14.19 9.18
CA HIS A 113 -4.30 -12.92 8.47
C HIS A 113 -4.57 -11.71 9.37
N TYR A 114 -5.50 -11.81 10.30
CA TYR A 114 -5.80 -10.73 11.27
C TYR A 114 -4.70 -10.50 12.31
N ASP A 115 -3.65 -11.32 12.36
CA ASP A 115 -2.50 -11.15 13.26
C ASP A 115 -1.29 -10.48 12.57
N THR A 116 -1.37 -10.21 11.26
CA THR A 116 -0.21 -9.77 10.48
C THR A 116 0.08 -8.26 10.59
N TYR A 117 -0.89 -7.46 11.00
CA TYR A 117 -0.75 -6.00 11.12
C TYR A 117 -0.36 -5.52 12.53
N VAL A 118 -0.47 -6.38 13.54
CA VAL A 118 -0.13 -6.00 14.92
C VAL A 118 1.36 -5.68 15.04
N PRO A 119 1.75 -4.53 15.61
CA PRO A 119 3.14 -4.26 15.92
C PRO A 119 3.72 -5.33 16.87
N ILE A 120 4.84 -5.94 16.50
CA ILE A 120 5.54 -6.93 17.34
C ILE A 120 6.51 -6.27 18.33
N LEU A 121 6.79 -4.99 18.14
CA LEU A 121 7.60 -4.15 19.01
C LEU A 121 6.67 -3.11 19.66
N THR A 122 6.16 -3.43 20.83
CA THR A 122 5.14 -2.62 21.52
C THR A 122 5.68 -1.35 22.18
N GLN A 123 7.01 -1.19 22.24
CA GLN A 123 7.66 -0.08 22.94
C GLN A 123 8.22 1.00 21.99
N LEU A 124 8.11 0.81 20.69
CA LEU A 124 8.55 1.80 19.72
C LEU A 124 7.37 2.67 19.29
N THR A 125 7.18 3.76 20.00
CA THR A 125 6.36 4.88 19.50
C THR A 125 7.28 5.81 18.72
N SER A 126 7.02 5.95 17.43
CA SER A 126 7.73 6.91 16.57
C SER A 126 6.71 7.91 16.08
N THR A 127 6.79 9.13 16.57
CA THR A 127 6.01 10.25 16.04
C THR A 127 6.95 11.14 15.23
N ARG A 128 6.54 11.49 14.01
CA ARG A 128 7.28 12.42 13.15
C ARG A 128 6.31 13.48 12.63
N THR A 129 6.60 14.73 12.95
CA THR A 129 5.90 15.85 12.32
C THR A 129 6.18 15.87 10.83
N TRP A 130 5.36 16.59 10.06
CA TRP A 130 5.60 16.78 8.63
C TRP A 130 7.02 17.29 8.32
N ASP A 131 7.45 18.32 9.04
CA ASP A 131 8.75 18.96 8.80
C ASP A 131 9.92 18.01 9.13
N GLU A 132 9.78 17.21 10.20
CA GLU A 132 10.77 16.16 10.53
C GLU A 132 10.80 15.06 9.46
N ALA A 133 9.65 14.67 8.91
CA ALA A 133 9.58 13.70 7.84
C ALA A 133 10.21 14.22 6.54
N VAL A 134 9.92 15.47 6.17
CA VAL A 134 10.56 16.13 5.02
C VAL A 134 12.07 16.18 5.21
N ALA A 135 12.56 16.64 6.37
CA ALA A 135 13.98 16.69 6.64
C ALA A 135 14.65 15.31 6.53
N LEU A 136 14.03 14.26 7.06
CA LEU A 136 14.53 12.89 6.99
C LEU A 136 14.58 12.37 5.54
N VAL A 137 13.55 12.63 4.75
CA VAL A 137 13.50 12.25 3.33
C VAL A 137 14.60 12.97 2.55
N ILE A 138 14.74 14.29 2.71
CA ILE A 138 15.77 15.07 2.03
C ILE A 138 17.19 14.60 2.42
N ASP A 139 17.42 14.32 3.70
CA ASP A 139 18.72 13.81 4.16
C ASP A 139 19.05 12.44 3.54
N SER A 140 18.07 11.54 3.47
CA SER A 140 18.25 10.21 2.86
C SER A 140 18.58 10.25 1.36
N LEU A 141 18.20 11.33 0.68
CA LEU A 141 18.38 11.52 -0.77
C LEU A 141 19.62 12.34 -1.14
N GLN A 142 20.48 12.71 -0.18
CA GLN A 142 21.73 13.43 -0.43
C GLN A 142 22.61 12.79 -1.53
N PRO A 143 22.68 11.45 -1.68
CA PRO A 143 23.45 10.85 -2.77
C PRO A 143 23.00 11.23 -4.18
N LEU A 144 21.76 11.75 -4.36
CA LEU A 144 21.23 12.19 -5.65
C LEU A 144 21.70 13.61 -6.04
N GLY A 145 22.41 14.29 -5.14
CA GLY A 145 23.02 15.60 -5.39
C GLY A 145 22.16 16.78 -4.93
N GLY A 146 22.85 17.94 -4.80
CA GLY A 146 22.26 19.15 -4.22
C GLY A 146 21.15 19.78 -5.07
N GLU A 147 21.21 19.67 -6.38
CA GLU A 147 20.18 20.18 -7.29
C GLU A 147 18.84 19.45 -7.04
N TYR A 148 18.88 18.10 -7.03
CA TYR A 148 17.73 17.26 -6.76
C TYR A 148 17.12 17.56 -5.38
N THR A 149 17.95 17.51 -4.34
CA THR A 149 17.47 17.69 -2.95
C THR A 149 16.96 19.10 -2.68
N SER A 150 17.54 20.13 -3.32
CA SER A 150 17.05 21.52 -3.18
C SER A 150 15.70 21.73 -3.88
N ALA A 151 15.52 21.19 -5.08
CA ALA A 151 14.25 21.25 -5.79
C ALA A 151 13.14 20.55 -4.99
N LEU A 152 13.41 19.34 -4.51
CA LEU A 152 12.46 18.58 -3.72
C LEU A 152 12.13 19.28 -2.38
N ALA A 153 13.12 19.81 -1.68
CA ALA A 153 12.92 20.54 -0.43
C ALA A 153 12.05 21.78 -0.64
N GLY A 154 12.28 22.52 -1.73
CA GLY A 154 11.46 23.67 -2.12
C GLY A 154 10.00 23.27 -2.38
N GLY A 155 9.77 22.18 -3.09
CA GLY A 155 8.45 21.66 -3.41
C GLY A 155 7.67 21.16 -2.18
N LEU A 156 8.28 20.31 -1.35
CA LEU A 156 7.65 19.74 -0.15
C LEU A 156 7.45 20.79 0.96
N GLY A 157 8.35 21.77 1.06
CA GLY A 157 8.16 22.93 1.95
C GLY A 157 7.13 23.93 1.43
N GLY A 158 6.90 23.94 0.11
CA GLY A 158 5.97 24.81 -0.60
C GLY A 158 4.56 24.23 -0.72
N ARG A 159 4.05 24.24 -1.97
CA ARG A 159 2.62 23.94 -2.27
C ARG A 159 2.40 22.65 -3.06
N TRP A 160 3.41 21.81 -3.26
CA TRP A 160 3.26 20.57 -4.00
C TRP A 160 2.34 19.58 -3.30
N CYS A 161 2.25 19.63 -1.95
CA CYS A 161 1.62 18.58 -1.18
C CYS A 161 0.39 19.04 -0.42
N ASP A 162 -0.75 18.39 -0.67
CA ASP A 162 -1.91 18.38 0.20
C ASP A 162 -1.71 17.30 1.27
N ARG A 163 -1.31 17.72 2.47
CA ARG A 163 -0.59 16.91 3.47
C ARG A 163 -1.48 15.98 4.28
N TYR A 164 -2.61 16.49 4.80
CA TYR A 164 -3.33 15.85 5.89
C TYR A 164 -4.69 15.30 5.46
N PRO A 165 -5.22 14.27 6.18
CA PRO A 165 -6.58 13.80 5.95
C PRO A 165 -7.60 14.92 6.18
N ASN A 166 -8.66 14.92 5.36
CA ASN A 166 -9.73 15.89 5.40
C ASN A 166 -11.05 15.21 5.02
N ARG A 167 -12.17 15.77 5.45
CA ARG A 167 -13.50 15.26 5.11
C ARG A 167 -13.70 15.28 3.59
N GLY A 168 -14.09 14.15 3.02
CA GLY A 168 -14.32 13.98 1.59
C GLY A 168 -13.06 13.81 0.75
N LYS A 169 -11.86 13.88 1.35
CA LYS A 169 -10.60 13.60 0.67
C LYS A 169 -10.46 12.10 0.39
N GLN A 170 -9.98 11.78 -0.81
CA GLN A 170 -9.70 10.40 -1.20
C GLN A 170 -8.62 9.78 -0.29
N SER A 171 -8.81 8.53 0.09
CA SER A 171 -7.82 7.77 0.84
C SER A 171 -6.62 7.38 -0.03
N GLY A 172 -5.48 7.11 0.61
CA GLY A 172 -4.23 6.77 -0.06
C GLY A 172 -3.34 7.99 -0.29
N ALA A 173 -2.37 7.82 -1.17
CA ALA A 173 -1.47 8.87 -1.64
C ALA A 173 -1.25 8.71 -3.13
N PHE A 174 -0.95 9.77 -3.84
CA PHE A 174 -0.51 9.74 -5.22
C PHE A 174 0.22 11.05 -5.59
N SER A 175 1.08 10.96 -6.57
CA SER A 175 1.68 12.10 -7.25
C SER A 175 1.11 12.24 -8.66
N SER A 176 0.89 13.47 -9.09
CA SER A 176 0.45 13.82 -10.44
C SER A 176 1.14 15.11 -10.87
N GLY A 177 1.44 15.22 -12.16
CA GLY A 177 2.07 16.42 -12.70
C GLY A 177 1.91 16.51 -14.19
N SER A 178 2.28 17.66 -14.73
CA SER A 178 2.41 17.91 -16.16
C SER A 178 3.84 18.37 -16.47
N TYR A 179 4.24 18.28 -17.72
CA TYR A 179 5.58 18.65 -18.15
C TYR A 179 5.95 20.12 -17.83
N ASP A 180 4.98 21.01 -17.87
CA ASP A 180 5.12 22.46 -17.76
C ASP A 180 4.55 23.05 -16.46
N GLY A 181 4.22 22.21 -15.49
CA GLY A 181 3.66 22.62 -14.19
C GLY A 181 4.31 21.94 -13.01
N ASP A 182 4.15 22.55 -11.85
CA ASP A 182 4.56 21.94 -10.60
C ASP A 182 3.83 20.62 -10.37
N PRO A 183 4.49 19.60 -9.80
CA PRO A 183 3.81 18.37 -9.42
C PRO A 183 2.84 18.62 -8.28
N TYR A 184 1.84 17.74 -8.18
CA TYR A 184 0.86 17.75 -7.12
C TYR A 184 0.86 16.41 -6.39
N ILE A 185 1.03 16.44 -5.08
CA ILE A 185 1.06 15.25 -4.23
C ILE A 185 -0.15 15.28 -3.30
N LEU A 186 -1.00 14.27 -3.37
CA LEU A 186 -2.02 14.01 -2.35
C LEU A 186 -1.45 13.06 -1.31
N MET A 187 -1.52 13.46 -0.05
CA MET A 187 -1.15 12.64 1.11
C MET A 187 -2.30 12.60 2.13
N ASN A 188 -2.31 11.60 2.97
CA ASN A 188 -3.10 11.54 4.20
C ASN A 188 -2.16 11.29 5.39
N TYR A 189 -1.17 12.16 5.54
CA TYR A 189 -0.05 12.02 6.47
C TYR A 189 -0.52 12.01 7.92
N LYS A 190 -0.03 11.04 8.68
CA LYS A 190 -0.26 10.89 10.13
C LYS A 190 1.08 10.80 10.84
N PRO A 191 1.37 11.71 11.78
CA PRO A 191 2.66 11.73 12.48
C PRO A 191 3.01 10.44 13.21
N GLU A 192 2.02 9.67 13.66
CA GLU A 192 2.17 8.43 14.42
C GLU A 192 2.43 7.21 13.53
N VAL A 193 2.30 7.36 12.19
CA VAL A 193 2.44 6.28 11.22
C VAL A 193 3.77 6.41 10.50
N LEU A 194 4.77 5.62 10.90
CA LEU A 194 6.09 5.65 10.28
C LEU A 194 6.04 5.33 8.78
N GLU A 195 5.11 4.49 8.35
CA GLU A 195 4.92 4.13 6.94
C GLU A 195 4.57 5.34 6.08
N ASP A 196 3.92 6.37 6.63
CA ASP A 196 3.58 7.60 5.91
C ASP A 196 4.83 8.41 5.54
N VAL A 197 5.94 8.26 6.28
CA VAL A 197 7.24 8.84 5.90
C VAL A 197 7.80 8.16 4.65
N PHE A 198 7.69 6.84 4.56
CA PHE A 198 8.10 6.10 3.36
C PHE A 198 7.19 6.40 2.17
N THR A 199 5.89 6.55 2.42
CA THR A 199 4.92 6.98 1.39
C THR A 199 5.27 8.37 0.88
N LEU A 200 5.61 9.32 1.76
CA LEU A 200 6.08 10.64 1.35
C LEU A 200 7.32 10.54 0.46
N ALA A 201 8.30 9.73 0.82
CA ALA A 201 9.50 9.53 0.00
C ALA A 201 9.17 8.93 -1.37
N HIS A 202 8.21 8.00 -1.43
CA HIS A 202 7.74 7.37 -2.67
C HIS A 202 7.06 8.37 -3.60
N GLU A 203 6.07 9.11 -3.09
CA GLU A 203 5.32 10.11 -3.88
C GLU A 203 6.22 11.30 -4.29
N ALA A 204 7.16 11.68 -3.43
CA ALA A 204 8.17 12.67 -3.74
C ALA A 204 9.09 12.22 -4.90
N GLY A 205 9.42 10.92 -4.95
CA GLY A 205 10.19 10.36 -6.06
C GLY A 205 9.45 10.42 -7.40
N HIS A 206 8.12 10.21 -7.40
CA HIS A 206 7.30 10.39 -8.60
C HIS A 206 7.21 11.84 -9.08
N SER A 207 7.46 12.80 -8.19
CA SER A 207 7.36 14.24 -8.49
C SER A 207 8.62 14.83 -9.11
N MET A 208 9.71 14.07 -9.12
CA MET A 208 11.03 14.47 -9.62
C MET A 208 11.38 13.79 -10.94
#